data_71764bf9eac059b00755cc74bb6dd055
#
_entry.id   71764bf9eac059b00755cc74bb6dd055
#
_cell.length_a   1.000
_cell.length_b   1.000
_cell.length_c   1.000
_cell.angle_alpha   90.00
_cell.angle_beta   90.00
_cell.angle_gamma   90.00
#
_symmetry.space_group_name_H-M   'P 1'
#
loop_
_entity.id
_entity.type
_entity.pdbx_description
1 polymer ?
#
loop_
_entity_poly.entity_id
_entity_poly.type
_entity_poly.pdbx_seq_one_letter_code
_entity_poly.pdbx_strand_id
1 'polypeptide(L)'
;MVDMLGFISDQLDQLGVPYEFGEWTGEISYPYFVGSFNETEHRLEDGYTGGVFTLDGWSRGSKLTLAEINDKLKKAFEDLRAVQEGTAFFITYWNGLMIPTGEEDLFRITITLNTNEWKGA
;
A
#
# COMPACT_ATOMS: atom_id res chain seq x y z
N MET A 1 6.17 0.51 -13.26
CA MET A 1 5.03 -0.08 -12.50
C MET A 1 5.35 -1.44 -11.89
N VAL A 2 5.84 -2.38 -12.68
CA VAL A 2 6.12 -3.75 -12.20
C VAL A 2 7.10 -3.76 -11.02
N ASP A 3 8.19 -3.00 -11.12
CA ASP A 3 9.20 -2.96 -10.07
C ASP A 3 8.65 -2.37 -8.77
N MET A 4 7.87 -1.29 -8.88
CA MET A 4 7.26 -0.67 -7.69
C MET A 4 6.26 -1.61 -7.02
N LEU A 5 5.41 -2.28 -7.80
CA LEU A 5 4.43 -3.22 -7.26
C LEU A 5 5.12 -4.40 -6.58
N GLY A 6 6.18 -4.93 -7.18
CA GLY A 6 6.96 -5.99 -6.56
C GLY A 6 7.62 -5.55 -5.26
N PHE A 7 8.18 -4.36 -5.24
CA PHE A 7 8.82 -3.81 -4.04
C PHE A 7 7.80 -3.64 -2.91
N ILE A 8 6.63 -3.06 -3.20
CA ILE A 8 5.58 -2.87 -2.18
C ILE A 8 5.06 -4.21 -1.69
N SER A 9 4.84 -5.17 -2.60
CA SER A 9 4.38 -6.52 -2.23
C SER A 9 5.34 -7.18 -1.24
N ASP A 10 6.65 -7.07 -1.50
CA ASP A 10 7.67 -7.63 -0.60
C ASP A 10 7.64 -6.95 0.77
N GLN A 11 7.47 -5.62 0.81
CA GLN A 11 7.38 -4.89 2.07
C GLN A 11 6.15 -5.32 2.88
N LEU A 12 4.99 -5.45 2.23
CA LEU A 12 3.77 -5.88 2.90
C LEU A 12 3.88 -7.31 3.43
N ASP A 13 4.52 -8.18 2.66
CA ASP A 13 4.76 -9.55 3.06
C ASP A 13 5.66 -9.61 4.31
N GLN A 14 6.73 -8.83 4.34
CA GLN A 14 7.63 -8.75 5.48
C GLN A 14 6.93 -8.21 6.73
N LEU A 15 5.94 -7.34 6.56
CA LEU A 15 5.14 -6.79 7.66
C LEU A 15 4.02 -7.71 8.10
N GLY A 16 3.80 -8.82 7.39
CA GLY A 16 2.77 -9.79 7.72
C GLY A 16 1.36 -9.31 7.38
N VAL A 17 1.22 -8.41 6.41
CA VAL A 17 -0.08 -7.89 5.98
C VAL A 17 -0.68 -8.81 4.91
N PRO A 18 -1.85 -9.42 5.16
CA PRO A 18 -2.52 -10.23 4.15
C PRO A 18 -2.98 -9.35 2.97
N TYR A 19 -2.36 -9.55 1.81
CA TYR A 19 -2.51 -8.61 0.71
C TYR A 19 -2.56 -9.33 -0.64
N GLU A 20 -3.47 -8.90 -1.51
CA GLU A 20 -3.48 -9.24 -2.94
C GLU A 20 -3.69 -7.98 -3.76
N PHE A 21 -3.15 -7.96 -4.96
CA PHE A 21 -3.30 -6.82 -5.86
C PHE A 21 -4.50 -7.00 -6.78
N GLY A 22 -5.28 -5.92 -6.93
CA GLY A 22 -6.41 -5.88 -7.85
C GLY A 22 -7.69 -6.41 -7.24
N GLU A 23 -7.72 -7.68 -6.88
CA GLU A 23 -8.87 -8.31 -6.24
C GLU A 23 -8.42 -9.44 -5.33
N TRP A 24 -9.25 -9.77 -4.36
CA TRP A 24 -8.98 -10.90 -3.49
C TRP A 24 -9.52 -12.17 -4.13
N THR A 25 -8.65 -13.15 -4.29
CA THR A 25 -9.02 -14.47 -4.81
C THR A 25 -8.96 -15.49 -3.68
N GLY A 26 -9.83 -16.49 -3.74
CA GLY A 26 -9.89 -17.52 -2.73
C GLY A 26 -10.77 -17.16 -1.55
N GLU A 27 -10.64 -17.92 -0.47
CA GLU A 27 -11.47 -17.79 0.72
C GLU A 27 -11.08 -16.54 1.52
N ILE A 28 -12.09 -15.78 1.97
CA ILE A 28 -11.85 -14.57 2.75
C ILE A 28 -11.60 -14.93 4.21
N SER A 29 -10.49 -14.44 4.74
CA SER A 29 -10.14 -14.49 6.15
C SER A 29 -9.80 -13.08 6.60
N TYR A 30 -10.40 -12.62 7.68
CA TYR A 30 -10.18 -11.25 8.16
C TYR A 30 -8.99 -11.15 9.10
N PRO A 31 -8.20 -10.05 9.04
CA PRO A 31 -8.29 -8.96 8.08
C PRO A 31 -7.69 -9.34 6.72
N TYR A 32 -8.13 -8.66 5.65
CA TYR A 32 -7.50 -8.81 4.35
C TYR A 32 -7.44 -7.46 3.63
N PHE A 33 -6.48 -7.32 2.72
CA PHE A 33 -6.23 -6.05 2.02
C PHE A 33 -6.11 -6.28 0.53
N VAL A 34 -6.66 -5.34 -0.24
CA VAL A 34 -6.56 -5.33 -1.69
C VAL A 34 -5.91 -4.03 -2.13
N GLY A 35 -4.89 -4.14 -2.96
CA GLY A 35 -4.16 -3.00 -3.47
C GLY A 35 -4.60 -2.57 -4.86
N SER A 36 -4.47 -1.28 -5.13
CA SER A 36 -4.61 -0.72 -6.45
C SER A 36 -3.52 0.32 -6.66
N PHE A 37 -3.18 0.59 -7.93
CA PHE A 37 -2.08 1.49 -8.24
C PHE A 37 -2.43 2.38 -9.41
N ASN A 38 -2.18 3.67 -9.25
CA ASN A 38 -2.32 4.65 -10.30
C ASN A 38 -0.94 5.27 -10.56
N GLU A 39 -0.33 4.89 -11.67
CA GLU A 39 0.95 5.45 -12.07
C GLU A 39 0.74 6.80 -12.74
N THR A 40 1.49 7.81 -12.30
CA THR A 40 1.43 9.14 -12.88
C THR A 40 2.72 9.41 -13.61
N GLU A 41 2.63 9.89 -14.86
CA GLU A 41 3.79 10.24 -15.64
C GLU A 41 4.23 11.66 -15.29
N HIS A 42 5.49 11.80 -14.87
CA HIS A 42 6.09 13.10 -14.64
C HIS A 42 7.02 13.43 -15.80
N ARG A 43 6.78 14.57 -16.43
CA ARG A 43 7.60 15.07 -17.53
C ARG A 43 8.75 15.94 -17.02
N LEU A 44 9.33 15.56 -15.90
CA LEU A 44 10.48 16.24 -15.35
C LEU A 44 11.77 15.61 -15.88
N GLU A 45 12.81 16.41 -15.98
CA GLU A 45 14.09 15.98 -16.54
C GLU A 45 14.84 14.96 -15.69
N ASP A 46 14.45 14.80 -14.45
CA ASP A 46 15.10 13.87 -13.51
C ASP A 46 14.71 12.41 -13.71
N GLY A 47 13.77 12.12 -14.62
CA GLY A 47 13.48 10.74 -15.04
C GLY A 47 12.77 9.87 -14.03
N TYR A 48 12.10 10.44 -13.04
CA TYR A 48 11.35 9.62 -12.10
C TYR A 48 9.90 9.43 -12.54
N THR A 49 9.31 8.34 -12.07
CA THR A 49 7.91 8.03 -12.29
C THR A 49 7.19 8.04 -10.94
N GLY A 50 6.15 8.84 -10.83
CA GLY A 50 5.33 8.90 -9.63
C GLY A 50 4.14 7.99 -9.69
N GLY A 51 3.49 7.79 -8.55
CA GLY A 51 2.28 7.02 -8.48
C GLY A 51 1.60 7.12 -7.12
N VAL A 52 0.39 6.58 -7.07
CA VAL A 52 -0.39 6.49 -5.84
C VAL A 52 -0.81 5.04 -5.66
N PHE A 53 -0.38 4.44 -4.57
CA PHE A 53 -0.74 3.08 -4.20
C PHE A 53 -1.80 3.15 -3.10
N THR A 54 -2.91 2.47 -3.31
CA THR A 54 -4.03 2.47 -2.37
C THR A 54 -4.28 1.05 -1.87
N LEU A 55 -4.38 0.91 -0.54
CA LEU A 55 -4.74 -0.34 0.11
C LEU A 55 -6.11 -0.19 0.74
N ASP A 56 -7.04 -1.02 0.31
CA ASP A 56 -8.33 -1.16 0.97
C ASP A 56 -8.29 -2.40 1.86
N GLY A 57 -8.60 -2.23 3.12
CA GLY A 57 -8.57 -3.33 4.09
C GLY A 57 -9.88 -3.48 4.82
N TRP A 58 -10.22 -4.74 5.13
CA TRP A 58 -11.46 -5.09 5.85
C TRP A 58 -11.13 -5.94 7.07
N SER A 59 -11.84 -5.69 8.15
CA SER A 59 -11.80 -6.55 9.32
C SER A 59 -13.22 -6.77 9.84
N ARG A 60 -13.37 -7.85 10.59
CA ARG A 60 -14.65 -8.17 11.22
C ARG A 60 -14.41 -8.32 12.72
N GLY A 61 -15.32 -7.75 13.51
CA GLY A 61 -15.26 -7.83 14.96
C GLY A 61 -14.49 -6.69 15.64
N SER A 62 -13.44 -6.16 15.03
CA SER A 62 -12.65 -5.09 15.65
C SER A 62 -12.07 -4.12 14.63
N LYS A 63 -12.41 -2.86 14.79
CA LYS A 63 -11.79 -1.78 14.02
C LYS A 63 -10.36 -1.51 14.48
N LEU A 64 -10.01 -1.90 15.69
CA LEU A 64 -8.68 -1.69 16.24
C LEU A 64 -7.63 -2.45 15.44
N THR A 65 -7.97 -3.62 14.92
CA THR A 65 -7.08 -4.41 14.05
C THR A 65 -6.63 -3.57 12.85
N LEU A 66 -7.54 -2.86 12.19
CA LEU A 66 -7.21 -2.02 11.04
C LEU A 66 -6.38 -0.82 11.46
N ALA A 67 -6.69 -0.21 12.60
CA ALA A 67 -5.93 0.92 13.12
C ALA A 67 -4.48 0.52 13.44
N GLU A 68 -4.28 -0.66 14.02
CA GLU A 68 -2.94 -1.18 14.33
C GLU A 68 -2.13 -1.44 13.07
N ILE A 69 -2.77 -2.00 12.04
CA ILE A 69 -2.11 -2.22 10.75
C ILE A 69 -1.76 -0.88 10.09
N ASN A 70 -2.66 0.09 10.15
CA ASN A 70 -2.40 1.43 9.64
C ASN A 70 -1.16 2.05 10.31
N ASP A 71 -1.05 1.94 11.63
CA ASP A 71 0.09 2.47 12.36
C ASP A 71 1.39 1.78 11.97
N LYS A 72 1.34 0.46 11.78
CA LYS A 72 2.48 -0.32 11.30
C LYS A 72 2.91 0.13 9.91
N LEU A 73 1.96 0.32 9.00
CA LEU A 73 2.25 0.76 7.64
C LEU A 73 2.76 2.20 7.62
N LYS A 74 2.19 3.07 8.43
CA LYS A 74 2.66 4.44 8.55
C LYS A 74 4.12 4.48 8.97
N LYS A 75 4.49 3.70 9.97
CA LYS A 75 5.88 3.63 10.45
C LYS A 75 6.82 3.09 9.37
N ALA A 76 6.40 2.05 8.64
CA ALA A 76 7.22 1.42 7.62
C ALA A 76 7.40 2.29 6.39
N PHE A 77 6.36 3.03 5.97
CA PHE A 77 6.34 3.79 4.73
C PHE A 77 6.42 5.30 4.92
N GLU A 78 6.65 5.80 6.12
CA GLU A 78 6.67 7.24 6.38
C GLU A 78 7.73 7.96 5.54
N ASP A 79 8.88 7.33 5.33
CA ASP A 79 9.98 7.89 4.53
C ASP A 79 10.87 6.73 4.08
N LEU A 80 10.30 5.83 3.28
CA LEU A 80 11.01 4.62 2.85
C LEU A 80 11.77 4.87 1.57
N ARG A 81 13.08 4.64 1.62
CA ARG A 81 13.98 4.77 0.47
C ARG A 81 14.77 3.49 0.32
N ALA A 82 14.87 3.01 -0.92
CA ALA A 82 15.62 1.80 -1.21
C ALA A 82 16.12 1.82 -2.65
N VAL A 83 17.20 1.09 -2.89
CA VAL A 83 17.73 0.86 -4.24
C VAL A 83 17.87 -0.63 -4.43
N GLN A 84 17.26 -1.16 -5.49
CA GLN A 84 17.34 -2.57 -5.86
C GLN A 84 17.53 -2.70 -7.37
N GLU A 85 18.54 -3.43 -7.78
CA GLU A 85 18.79 -3.77 -9.18
C GLU A 85 18.74 -2.56 -10.13
N GLY A 86 19.33 -1.45 -9.71
CA GLY A 86 19.39 -0.25 -10.53
C GLY A 86 18.14 0.61 -10.51
N THR A 87 17.18 0.31 -9.64
CA THR A 87 15.97 1.12 -9.46
C THR A 87 15.95 1.67 -8.04
N ALA A 88 15.76 2.98 -7.93
CA ALA A 88 15.59 3.65 -6.65
C ALA A 88 14.11 3.82 -6.36
N PHE A 89 13.70 3.50 -5.15
CA PHE A 89 12.31 3.63 -4.69
C PHE A 89 12.22 4.62 -3.55
N PHE A 90 11.20 5.48 -3.61
CA PHE A 90 10.88 6.39 -2.52
C PHE A 90 9.38 6.33 -2.29
N ILE A 91 8.98 5.99 -1.07
CA ILE A 91 7.57 5.85 -0.71
C ILE A 91 7.29 6.66 0.54
N THR A 92 6.19 7.40 0.54
CA THR A 92 5.71 8.13 1.71
C THR A 92 4.27 7.72 2.03
N TYR A 93 3.99 7.61 3.31
CA TYR A 93 2.62 7.43 3.78
C TYR A 93 1.86 8.75 3.61
N TRP A 94 0.71 8.69 2.97
CA TRP A 94 -0.13 9.88 2.79
C TRP A 94 -1.21 9.97 3.85
N ASN A 95 -2.12 8.99 3.89
CA ASN A 95 -3.18 8.96 4.89
C ASN A 95 -3.77 7.57 5.07
N GLY A 96 -4.53 7.42 6.15
CA GLY A 96 -5.40 6.29 6.39
C GLY A 96 -6.78 6.80 6.75
N LEU A 97 -7.82 6.27 6.09
CA LEU A 97 -9.19 6.71 6.28
C LEU A 97 -10.08 5.51 6.61
N MET A 98 -10.69 5.55 7.79
CA MET A 98 -11.71 4.56 8.16
C MET A 98 -13.01 4.91 7.46
N ILE A 99 -13.58 3.95 6.73
CA ILE A 99 -14.76 4.17 5.90
C ILE A 99 -15.93 3.36 6.47
N PRO A 100 -17.09 3.98 6.76
CA PRO A 100 -18.27 3.24 7.18
C PRO A 100 -18.71 2.25 6.10
N THR A 101 -19.03 1.02 6.49
CA THR A 101 -19.49 -0.01 5.57
C THR A 101 -21.02 -0.10 5.49
N GLY A 102 -21.70 0.46 6.50
CA GLY A 102 -23.14 0.30 6.63
C GLY A 102 -23.56 -1.07 7.17
N GLU A 103 -22.60 -1.96 7.39
CA GLU A 103 -22.84 -3.29 7.95
C GLU A 103 -22.25 -3.35 9.35
N GLU A 104 -23.03 -3.88 10.31
CA GLU A 104 -22.59 -4.05 11.68
C GLU A 104 -21.42 -5.03 11.71
N ASP A 105 -20.42 -4.75 12.54
CA ASP A 105 -19.28 -5.63 12.78
C ASP A 105 -18.31 -5.78 11.59
N LEU A 106 -18.53 -5.06 10.49
CA LEU A 106 -17.60 -5.01 9.36
C LEU A 106 -16.97 -3.64 9.27
N PHE A 107 -15.65 -3.59 9.27
CA PHE A 107 -14.87 -2.35 9.25
C PHE A 107 -14.01 -2.30 8.00
N ARG A 108 -13.80 -1.10 7.48
CA ARG A 108 -13.00 -0.87 6.28
C ARG A 108 -12.06 0.32 6.49
N ILE A 109 -10.85 0.21 5.95
CA ILE A 109 -9.88 1.30 5.91
C ILE A 109 -9.33 1.43 4.49
N THR A 110 -9.06 2.67 4.09
CA THR A 110 -8.32 2.95 2.87
C THR A 110 -7.03 3.65 3.26
N ILE A 111 -5.90 3.06 2.88
CA ILE A 111 -4.56 3.59 3.17
C ILE A 111 -3.92 3.99 1.85
N THR A 112 -3.40 5.22 1.78
CA THR A 112 -2.83 5.78 0.56
C THR A 112 -1.35 6.06 0.76
N LEU A 113 -0.54 5.57 -0.19
CA LEU A 113 0.90 5.80 -0.24
C LEU A 113 1.25 6.57 -1.52
N ASN A 114 2.15 7.54 -1.41
CA ASN A 114 2.74 8.17 -2.57
C ASN A 114 4.04 7.48 -2.93
N THR A 115 4.27 7.25 -4.21
CA THR A 115 5.43 6.50 -4.68
C THR A 115 6.19 7.27 -5.74
N ASN A 116 7.51 7.10 -5.75
CA ASN A 116 8.38 7.57 -6.81
C ASN A 116 9.43 6.51 -7.09
N GLU A 117 9.76 6.31 -8.36
CA GLU A 117 10.83 5.41 -8.75
C GLU A 117 11.72 6.04 -9.82
N TRP A 118 13.02 5.76 -9.73
CA TRP A 118 14.01 6.17 -10.72
C TRP A 118 14.74 4.94 -11.20
N LYS A 119 14.81 4.76 -12.52
CA LYS A 119 15.58 3.68 -13.13
C LYS A 119 16.95 4.17 -13.51
N GLY A 120 17.94 3.28 -13.44
CA GLY A 120 19.32 3.63 -13.73
C GLY A 120 20.07 4.23 -12.55
N ALA A 121 19.53 4.05 -11.36
CA ALA A 121 20.18 4.50 -10.13
C ALA A 121 21.39 3.64 -9.75
#